data_700643baee1f122da5fbb603833feff4
#
_entry.id   700643baee1f122da5fbb603833feff4
#
_cell.length_a   1.000
_cell.length_b   1.000
_cell.length_c   1.000
_cell.angle_alpha   90.00
_cell.angle_beta   90.00
_cell.angle_gamma   90.00
#
_symmetry.space_group_name_H-M   'P 1'
#
loop_
_entity.id
_entity.type
_entity.pdbx_description
1 polymer ?
#
loop_
_entity_poly.entity_id
_entity_poly.type
_entity_poly.pdbx_seq_one_letter_code
_entity_poly.pdbx_strand_id
1 'polypeptide(L)'
;FVFQHYALFRHMTVFENVAFGLRVKPRKERPPEAVIKKKVHDLLDLVQLGWLANHVPAQLSGGQRQRIALARALAVEPRVLLLDEPFGALDAKVRKELRRWLRRLHDELHVTSIFVTHDQEEALEVADRVVLMDHGKVEQVGTPQEVYRHPATPFVYGFLGAVNLFQGRV
;
A
#
# COMPACT_ATOMS: atom_id res chain seq x y z
N PHE A 1 -7.21 -5.77 -3.23
CA PHE A 1 -6.64 -4.77 -4.15
C PHE A 1 -6.91 -3.36 -3.60
N VAL A 2 -5.90 -2.48 -3.61
CA VAL A 2 -6.04 -1.06 -3.28
C VAL A 2 -5.64 -0.26 -4.51
N PHE A 3 -6.58 0.50 -5.05
CA PHE A 3 -6.37 1.32 -6.25
C PHE A 3 -5.75 2.67 -5.90
N GLN A 4 -5.07 3.29 -6.85
CA GLN A 4 -4.44 4.62 -6.76
C GLN A 4 -5.41 5.71 -6.23
N HIS A 5 -6.69 5.64 -6.59
CA HIS A 5 -7.73 6.59 -6.13
C HIS A 5 -8.55 6.06 -4.96
N TYR A 6 -8.04 5.05 -4.24
CA TYR A 6 -8.62 4.44 -3.03
C TYR A 6 -9.97 3.74 -3.23
N ALA A 7 -10.75 4.11 -4.24
CA ALA A 7 -12.07 3.57 -4.60
C ALA A 7 -13.02 3.35 -3.40
N LEU A 8 -13.04 4.30 -2.44
CA LEU A 8 -13.98 4.26 -1.33
C LEU A 8 -15.40 4.57 -1.80
N PHE A 9 -16.39 3.91 -1.21
CA PHE A 9 -17.81 4.18 -1.45
C PHE A 9 -18.19 5.52 -0.81
N ARG A 10 -18.44 6.53 -1.62
CA ARG A 10 -18.62 7.92 -1.18
C ARG A 10 -19.84 8.15 -0.28
N HIS A 11 -20.86 7.32 -0.44
CA HIS A 11 -22.14 7.39 0.29
C HIS A 11 -22.15 6.56 1.57
N MET A 12 -21.08 5.83 1.84
CA MET A 12 -20.91 5.00 3.03
C MET A 12 -19.98 5.67 4.03
N THR A 13 -20.21 5.45 5.30
CA THR A 13 -19.28 5.83 6.36
C THR A 13 -17.97 5.04 6.25
N VAL A 14 -16.95 5.46 6.98
CA VAL A 14 -15.68 4.75 7.13
C VAL A 14 -15.93 3.34 7.65
N PHE A 15 -16.74 3.20 8.69
CA PHE A 15 -17.14 1.90 9.24
C PHE A 15 -17.76 0.99 8.17
N GLU A 16 -18.73 1.51 7.43
CA GLU A 16 -19.42 0.75 6.39
C GLU A 16 -18.51 0.36 5.22
N ASN A 17 -17.58 1.24 4.84
CA ASN A 17 -16.57 0.93 3.84
C ASN A 17 -15.72 -0.28 4.25
N VAL A 18 -15.23 -0.31 5.50
CA VAL A 18 -14.40 -1.42 6.01
C VAL A 18 -15.24 -2.69 6.20
N ALA A 19 -16.48 -2.56 6.69
CA ALA A 19 -17.40 -3.68 6.89
C ALA A 19 -17.90 -4.31 5.60
N PHE A 20 -17.86 -3.57 4.48
CA PHE A 20 -18.52 -3.94 3.23
C PHE A 20 -18.15 -5.35 2.77
N GLY A 21 -16.86 -5.66 2.66
CA GLY A 21 -16.38 -6.96 2.18
C GLY A 21 -16.83 -8.15 3.06
N LEU A 22 -17.06 -7.91 4.35
CA LEU A 22 -17.58 -8.93 5.27
C LEU A 22 -19.08 -9.11 5.12
N ARG A 23 -19.82 -8.02 4.90
CA ARG A 23 -21.29 -8.03 4.80
C ARG A 23 -21.81 -8.59 3.48
N VAL A 24 -21.06 -8.47 2.38
CA VAL A 24 -21.44 -9.01 1.06
C VAL A 24 -21.15 -10.51 0.90
N LYS A 25 -20.48 -11.15 1.86
CA LYS A 25 -20.28 -12.60 1.85
C LYS A 25 -21.63 -13.34 1.82
N PRO A 26 -21.69 -14.51 1.18
CA PRO A 26 -22.86 -15.38 1.23
C PRO A 26 -23.32 -15.60 2.69
N ARG A 27 -24.63 -15.72 2.92
CA ARG A 27 -25.21 -15.81 4.28
C ARG A 27 -24.55 -16.88 5.15
N LYS A 28 -24.12 -17.99 4.57
CA LYS A 28 -23.45 -19.11 5.26
C LYS A 28 -22.02 -18.77 5.71
N GLU A 29 -21.36 -17.83 5.05
CA GLU A 29 -19.96 -17.44 5.31
C GLU A 29 -19.85 -16.07 6.00
N ARG A 30 -20.98 -15.36 6.12
CA ARG A 30 -21.02 -14.03 6.73
C ARG A 30 -20.87 -14.14 8.24
N PRO A 31 -19.87 -13.48 8.84
CA PRO A 31 -19.76 -13.42 10.29
C PRO A 31 -20.99 -12.72 10.93
N PRO A 32 -21.33 -13.04 12.16
CA PRO A 32 -22.32 -12.29 12.94
C PRO A 32 -21.95 -10.80 13.02
N GLU A 33 -22.96 -9.92 13.10
CA GLU A 33 -22.73 -8.47 13.09
C GLU A 33 -21.85 -7.99 14.27
N ALA A 34 -21.93 -8.64 15.43
CA ALA A 34 -21.06 -8.35 16.58
C ALA A 34 -19.57 -8.63 16.26
N VAL A 35 -19.29 -9.70 15.51
CA VAL A 35 -17.94 -10.05 15.06
C VAL A 35 -17.45 -9.05 14.01
N ILE A 36 -18.31 -8.65 13.07
CA ILE A 36 -18.01 -7.63 12.07
C ILE A 36 -17.65 -6.31 12.76
N LYS A 37 -18.48 -5.87 13.72
CA LYS A 37 -18.23 -4.63 14.47
C LYS A 37 -16.87 -4.64 15.18
N LYS A 38 -16.60 -5.72 15.92
CA LYS A 38 -15.30 -5.85 16.61
C LYS A 38 -14.15 -5.76 15.62
N LYS A 39 -14.18 -6.56 14.55
CA LYS A 39 -13.11 -6.61 13.55
C LYS A 39 -12.89 -5.26 12.85
N VAL A 40 -13.98 -4.55 12.55
CA VAL A 40 -13.86 -3.23 11.93
C VAL A 40 -13.21 -2.24 12.89
N HIS A 41 -13.58 -2.22 14.17
CA HIS A 41 -12.93 -1.35 15.15
C HIS A 41 -11.46 -1.72 15.35
N ASP A 42 -11.12 -3.00 15.50
CA ASP A 42 -9.74 -3.46 15.62
C ASP A 42 -8.89 -2.99 14.40
N LEU A 43 -9.44 -3.05 13.19
CA LEU A 43 -8.76 -2.57 11.97
C LEU A 43 -8.65 -1.05 11.91
N LEU A 44 -9.68 -0.32 12.33
CA LEU A 44 -9.64 1.15 12.39
C LEU A 44 -8.63 1.64 13.43
N ASP A 45 -8.49 0.94 14.54
CA ASP A 45 -7.49 1.22 15.57
C ASP A 45 -6.08 0.90 15.07
N LEU A 46 -5.90 -0.22 14.35
CA LEU A 46 -4.65 -0.59 13.70
C LEU A 46 -4.16 0.52 12.74
N VAL A 47 -5.07 1.12 11.96
CA VAL A 47 -4.73 2.24 11.06
C VAL A 47 -4.75 3.60 11.77
N GLN A 48 -5.00 3.65 13.09
CA GLN A 48 -5.07 4.84 13.94
C GLN A 48 -6.17 5.83 13.54
N LEU A 49 -7.30 5.33 13.08
CA LEU A 49 -8.42 6.14 12.57
C LEU A 49 -9.78 5.73 13.19
N GLY A 50 -9.79 5.10 14.38
CA GLY A 50 -11.01 4.65 15.07
C GLY A 50 -12.02 5.77 15.26
N TRP A 51 -11.55 6.99 15.57
CA TRP A 51 -12.38 8.18 15.76
C TRP A 51 -13.11 8.66 14.50
N LEU A 52 -12.73 8.20 13.31
CA LEU A 52 -13.37 8.54 12.02
C LEU A 52 -14.46 7.56 11.60
N ALA A 53 -14.81 6.55 12.40
CA ALA A 53 -15.72 5.49 12.03
C ALA A 53 -17.04 5.97 11.40
N ASN A 54 -17.60 7.08 11.89
CA ASN A 54 -18.87 7.66 11.44
C ASN A 54 -18.72 8.74 10.36
N HIS A 55 -17.50 9.07 9.92
CA HIS A 55 -17.25 10.05 8.87
C HIS A 55 -17.44 9.42 7.48
N VAL A 56 -17.69 10.28 6.50
CA VAL A 56 -17.75 9.85 5.07
C VAL A 56 -16.45 10.22 4.35
N PRO A 57 -16.09 9.55 3.24
CA PRO A 57 -14.82 9.77 2.54
C PRO A 57 -14.54 11.23 2.15
N ALA A 58 -15.56 12.03 1.90
CA ALA A 58 -15.40 13.45 1.57
C ALA A 58 -14.79 14.29 2.70
N GLN A 59 -14.90 13.83 3.94
CA GLN A 59 -14.39 14.50 5.15
C GLN A 59 -12.95 14.10 5.49
N LEU A 60 -12.33 13.21 4.70
CA LEU A 60 -11.02 12.63 4.98
C LEU A 60 -9.92 13.28 4.14
N SER A 61 -8.72 13.38 4.71
CA SER A 61 -7.50 13.68 3.96
C SER A 61 -7.13 12.53 3.00
N GLY A 62 -6.22 12.77 2.04
CA GLY A 62 -5.71 11.73 1.14
C GLY A 62 -5.13 10.54 1.90
N GLY A 63 -4.24 10.78 2.87
CA GLY A 63 -3.63 9.73 3.67
C GLY A 63 -4.63 8.97 4.56
N GLN A 64 -5.67 9.65 5.07
CA GLN A 64 -6.75 8.98 5.80
C GLN A 64 -7.56 8.07 4.89
N ARG A 65 -7.96 8.55 3.70
CA ARG A 65 -8.66 7.72 2.70
C ARG A 65 -7.87 6.48 2.33
N GLN A 66 -6.57 6.60 2.17
CA GLN A 66 -5.70 5.49 1.86
C GLN A 66 -5.65 4.45 2.97
N ARG A 67 -5.42 4.87 4.22
CA ARG A 67 -5.43 3.95 5.37
C ARG A 67 -6.76 3.23 5.50
N ILE A 68 -7.89 3.91 5.25
CA ILE A 68 -9.21 3.27 5.26
C ILE A 68 -9.36 2.26 4.10
N ALA A 69 -8.89 2.58 2.89
CA ALA A 69 -8.91 1.64 1.78
C ALA A 69 -8.10 0.37 2.07
N LEU A 70 -6.97 0.53 2.78
CA LEU A 70 -6.16 -0.59 3.22
C LEU A 70 -6.85 -1.40 4.33
N ALA A 71 -7.44 -0.75 5.34
CA ALA A 71 -8.25 -1.43 6.37
C ALA A 71 -9.41 -2.23 5.74
N ARG A 72 -10.08 -1.66 4.73
CA ARG A 72 -11.11 -2.37 3.95
C ARG A 72 -10.55 -3.61 3.24
N ALA A 73 -9.39 -3.49 2.62
CA ALA A 73 -8.76 -4.63 1.94
C ALA A 73 -8.33 -5.73 2.92
N LEU A 74 -7.84 -5.36 4.10
CA LEU A 74 -7.45 -6.30 5.16
C LEU A 74 -8.63 -6.96 5.85
N ALA A 75 -9.82 -6.34 5.87
CA ALA A 75 -11.00 -6.87 6.54
C ALA A 75 -11.39 -8.28 6.07
N VAL A 76 -11.14 -8.59 4.81
CA VAL A 76 -11.45 -9.91 4.22
C VAL A 76 -10.33 -10.94 4.39
N GLU A 77 -9.26 -10.61 5.13
CA GLU A 77 -8.10 -11.47 5.39
C GLU A 77 -7.45 -12.02 4.10
N PRO A 78 -6.95 -11.14 3.24
CA PRO A 78 -6.36 -11.57 1.98
C PRO A 78 -5.04 -12.30 2.21
N ARG A 79 -4.74 -13.31 1.39
CA ARG A 79 -3.42 -13.94 1.38
C ARG A 79 -2.37 -13.07 0.67
N VAL A 80 -2.81 -12.28 -0.29
CA VAL A 80 -1.96 -11.37 -1.07
C VAL A 80 -2.64 -10.01 -1.15
N LEU A 81 -1.89 -8.95 -0.88
CA LEU A 81 -2.32 -7.56 -0.99
C LEU A 81 -1.66 -6.90 -2.19
N LEU A 82 -2.48 -6.41 -3.12
CA LEU A 82 -2.02 -5.68 -4.30
C LEU A 82 -2.31 -4.19 -4.12
N LEU A 83 -1.28 -3.36 -4.26
CA LEU A 83 -1.33 -1.92 -4.05
C LEU A 83 -0.85 -1.21 -5.33
N ASP A 84 -1.68 -0.38 -5.90
CA ASP A 84 -1.38 0.37 -7.10
C ASP A 84 -1.09 1.83 -6.74
N GLU A 85 0.18 2.25 -6.88
CA GLU A 85 0.70 3.57 -6.51
C GLU A 85 0.21 4.06 -5.13
N PRO A 86 0.46 3.29 -4.05
CA PRO A 86 -0.17 3.54 -2.76
C PRO A 86 0.21 4.89 -2.14
N PHE A 87 1.21 5.58 -2.64
CA PHE A 87 1.72 6.82 -2.04
C PHE A 87 1.61 8.06 -2.97
N GLY A 88 1.19 7.87 -4.23
CA GLY A 88 1.31 8.87 -5.29
C GLY A 88 0.56 10.19 -5.07
N ALA A 89 -0.59 10.18 -4.38
CA ALA A 89 -1.45 11.37 -4.18
C ALA A 89 -1.24 12.06 -2.83
N LEU A 90 -0.11 11.85 -2.15
CA LEU A 90 0.14 12.32 -0.80
C LEU A 90 1.26 13.38 -0.76
N ASP A 91 1.16 14.33 0.19
CA ASP A 91 2.27 15.22 0.49
C ASP A 91 3.46 14.46 1.10
N ALA A 92 4.65 15.04 1.03
CA ALA A 92 5.91 14.37 1.41
C ALA A 92 5.92 13.87 2.87
N LYS A 93 5.33 14.62 3.79
CA LYS A 93 5.28 14.24 5.21
C LYS A 93 4.37 13.04 5.42
N VAL A 94 3.15 13.09 4.89
CA VAL A 94 2.17 12.00 5.00
C VAL A 94 2.68 10.75 4.28
N ARG A 95 3.33 10.89 3.12
CA ARG A 95 3.96 9.80 2.39
C ARG A 95 4.98 9.06 3.24
N LYS A 96 5.90 9.79 3.87
CA LYS A 96 6.92 9.20 4.75
C LYS A 96 6.32 8.47 5.95
N GLU A 97 5.31 9.05 6.59
CA GLU A 97 4.60 8.42 7.71
C GLU A 97 3.91 7.14 7.26
N LEU A 98 3.27 7.14 6.09
CA LEU A 98 2.55 6.01 5.56
C LEU A 98 3.48 4.87 5.12
N ARG A 99 4.65 5.16 4.51
CA ARG A 99 5.67 4.16 4.19
C ARG A 99 6.11 3.41 5.43
N ARG A 100 6.48 4.13 6.50
CA ARG A 100 6.88 3.54 7.77
C ARG A 100 5.77 2.72 8.42
N TRP A 101 4.55 3.20 8.32
CA TRP A 101 3.39 2.49 8.83
C TRP A 101 3.11 1.21 8.03
N LEU A 102 3.17 1.25 6.69
CA LEU A 102 2.99 0.08 5.84
C LEU A 102 4.07 -0.98 6.09
N ARG A 103 5.31 -0.57 6.28
CA ARG A 103 6.40 -1.49 6.66
C ARG A 103 6.11 -2.19 7.98
N ARG A 104 5.74 -1.45 9.02
CA ARG A 104 5.35 -2.04 10.32
C ARG A 104 4.17 -3.00 10.20
N LEU A 105 3.16 -2.63 9.43
CA LEU A 105 2.00 -3.48 9.18
C LEU A 105 2.39 -4.81 8.52
N HIS A 106 3.30 -4.76 7.56
CA HIS A 106 3.84 -5.95 6.92
C HIS A 106 4.57 -6.85 7.93
N ASP A 107 5.43 -6.26 8.77
CA ASP A 107 6.16 -6.99 9.82
C ASP A 107 5.23 -7.63 10.86
N GLU A 108 4.11 -6.99 11.18
CA GLU A 108 3.11 -7.48 12.17
C GLU A 108 2.18 -8.55 11.60
N LEU A 109 1.69 -8.38 10.38
CA LEU A 109 0.66 -9.24 9.79
C LEU A 109 1.19 -10.35 8.89
N HIS A 110 2.44 -10.26 8.45
CA HIS A 110 3.08 -11.20 7.53
C HIS A 110 2.28 -11.47 6.25
N VAL A 111 1.53 -10.46 5.76
CA VAL A 111 0.75 -10.56 4.51
C VAL A 111 1.68 -10.30 3.33
N THR A 112 1.72 -11.22 2.39
CA THR A 112 2.45 -10.99 1.13
C THR A 112 1.86 -9.77 0.42
N SER A 113 2.68 -8.75 0.17
CA SER A 113 2.26 -7.52 -0.49
C SER A 113 3.03 -7.31 -1.78
N ILE A 114 2.32 -6.93 -2.84
CA ILE A 114 2.93 -6.47 -4.09
C ILE A 114 2.43 -5.04 -4.30
N PHE A 115 3.33 -4.08 -4.41
CA PHE A 115 2.96 -2.72 -4.73
C PHE A 115 3.72 -2.21 -5.96
N VAL A 116 3.05 -1.42 -6.76
CA VAL A 116 3.60 -0.74 -7.94
C VAL A 116 3.85 0.70 -7.57
N THR A 117 5.02 1.20 -7.89
CA THR A 117 5.38 2.61 -7.71
C THR A 117 6.38 3.03 -8.79
N HIS A 118 6.40 4.31 -9.11
CA HIS A 118 7.42 4.95 -9.92
C HIS A 118 8.46 5.73 -9.08
N ASP A 119 8.31 5.70 -7.75
CA ASP A 119 9.19 6.39 -6.81
C ASP A 119 10.22 5.41 -6.22
N GLN A 120 11.50 5.68 -6.47
CA GLN A 120 12.61 4.85 -6.01
C GLN A 120 12.70 4.77 -4.47
N GLU A 121 12.46 5.88 -3.76
CA GLU A 121 12.52 5.87 -2.29
C GLU A 121 11.46 4.95 -1.70
N GLU A 122 10.27 4.91 -2.31
CA GLU A 122 9.20 4.01 -1.88
C GLU A 122 9.62 2.55 -2.06
N ALA A 123 10.15 2.20 -3.24
CA ALA A 123 10.60 0.84 -3.53
C ALA A 123 11.72 0.40 -2.59
N LEU A 124 12.72 1.24 -2.36
CA LEU A 124 13.89 0.90 -1.56
C LEU A 124 13.61 0.89 -0.05
N GLU A 125 12.67 1.72 0.45
CA GLU A 125 12.37 1.81 1.89
C GLU A 125 11.37 0.75 2.37
N VAL A 126 10.44 0.32 1.50
CA VAL A 126 9.31 -0.54 1.92
C VAL A 126 9.48 -2.00 1.50
N ALA A 127 10.06 -2.28 0.34
CA ALA A 127 10.08 -3.63 -0.22
C ALA A 127 11.19 -4.51 0.35
N ASP A 128 10.93 -5.82 0.47
CA ASP A 128 11.97 -6.84 0.71
C ASP A 128 12.66 -7.24 -0.60
N ARG A 129 11.91 -7.16 -1.72
CA ARG A 129 12.43 -7.39 -3.08
C ARG A 129 11.87 -6.36 -4.05
N VAL A 130 12.72 -5.90 -4.94
CA VAL A 130 12.39 -4.93 -5.99
C VAL A 130 12.46 -5.62 -7.33
N VAL A 131 11.47 -5.36 -8.19
CA VAL A 131 11.45 -5.74 -9.59
C VAL A 131 11.43 -4.46 -10.40
N LEU A 132 12.50 -4.17 -11.11
CA LEU A 132 12.59 -3.02 -12.01
C LEU A 132 12.16 -3.44 -13.41
N MET A 133 11.27 -2.65 -13.99
CA MET A 133 10.71 -2.92 -15.31
C MET A 133 10.88 -1.71 -16.23
N ASP A 134 11.28 -1.95 -17.45
CA ASP A 134 11.32 -0.97 -18.54
C ASP A 134 10.66 -1.53 -19.79
N HIS A 135 9.79 -0.73 -20.44
CA HIS A 135 9.08 -1.13 -21.67
C HIS A 135 8.47 -2.54 -21.63
N GLY A 136 7.89 -2.93 -20.47
CA GLY A 136 7.24 -4.22 -20.27
C GLY A 136 8.21 -5.40 -20.06
N LYS A 137 9.52 -5.15 -19.92
CA LYS A 137 10.54 -6.16 -19.62
C LYS A 137 11.10 -5.98 -18.22
N VAL A 138 11.46 -7.09 -17.59
CA VAL A 138 12.15 -7.08 -16.31
C VAL A 138 13.63 -6.80 -16.56
N GLU A 139 14.13 -5.70 -16.03
CA GLU A 139 15.53 -5.27 -16.12
C GLU A 139 16.38 -5.85 -14.99
N GLN A 140 15.85 -5.84 -13.78
CA GLN A 140 16.53 -6.39 -12.61
C GLN A 140 15.56 -6.83 -11.52
N VAL A 141 15.93 -7.88 -10.79
CA VAL A 141 15.24 -8.34 -9.58
C VAL A 141 16.28 -8.53 -8.48
N GLY A 142 16.03 -7.98 -7.30
CA GLY A 142 16.92 -8.14 -6.16
C GLY A 142 16.37 -7.52 -4.89
N THR A 143 17.11 -7.63 -3.80
CA THR A 143 16.86 -6.84 -2.60
C THR A 143 17.15 -5.35 -2.89
N PRO A 144 16.57 -4.41 -2.14
CA PRO A 144 16.91 -2.99 -2.25
C PRO A 144 18.42 -2.73 -2.25
N GLN A 145 19.15 -3.43 -1.40
CA GLN A 145 20.61 -3.27 -1.26
C GLN A 145 21.37 -3.80 -2.48
N GLU A 146 20.97 -4.95 -3.06
CA GLU A 146 21.57 -5.52 -4.26
C GLU A 146 21.35 -4.62 -5.46
N VAL A 147 20.10 -4.16 -5.66
CA VAL A 147 19.74 -3.27 -6.76
C VAL A 147 20.50 -1.95 -6.66
N TYR A 148 20.63 -1.38 -5.46
CA TYR A 148 21.33 -0.13 -5.24
C TYR A 148 22.86 -0.25 -5.45
N ARG A 149 23.48 -1.35 -4.98
CA ARG A 149 24.94 -1.53 -5.06
C ARG A 149 25.43 -2.07 -6.40
N HIS A 150 24.59 -2.85 -7.08
CA HIS A 150 24.95 -3.56 -8.29
C HIS A 150 23.86 -3.39 -9.37
N PRO A 151 23.60 -2.14 -9.83
CA PRO A 151 22.64 -1.89 -10.88
C PRO A 151 23.07 -2.56 -12.18
N ALA A 152 22.17 -3.35 -12.80
CA ALA A 152 22.50 -4.21 -13.93
C ALA A 152 22.55 -3.48 -15.28
N THR A 153 21.80 -2.38 -15.43
CA THR A 153 21.68 -1.67 -16.71
C THR A 153 21.73 -0.15 -16.50
N PRO A 154 22.03 0.63 -17.57
CA PRO A 154 21.95 2.09 -17.50
C PRO A 154 20.58 2.63 -17.09
N PHE A 155 19.50 1.91 -17.43
CA PHE A 155 18.15 2.23 -16.97
C PHE A 155 18.04 2.15 -15.43
N VAL A 156 18.54 1.06 -14.85
CA VAL A 156 18.52 0.88 -13.39
C VAL A 156 19.34 1.95 -12.68
N TYR A 157 20.50 2.32 -13.23
CA TYR A 157 21.29 3.46 -12.73
C TYR A 157 20.48 4.77 -12.73
N GLY A 158 19.82 5.07 -13.85
CA GLY A 158 18.99 6.28 -13.95
C GLY A 158 17.79 6.30 -13.02
N PHE A 159 17.19 5.12 -12.76
CA PHE A 159 16.08 4.98 -11.82
C PHE A 159 16.52 5.26 -10.38
N LEU A 160 17.72 4.85 -9.99
CA LEU A 160 18.21 4.96 -8.60
C LEU A 160 18.62 6.38 -8.19
N GLY A 161 18.58 7.36 -9.08
CA GLY A 161 18.80 8.76 -8.77
C GLY A 161 19.84 9.46 -9.65
N ALA A 162 20.34 10.61 -9.18
CA ALA A 162 21.34 11.38 -9.91
C ALA A 162 22.67 10.63 -9.93
N VAL A 163 22.98 10.00 -11.06
CA VAL A 163 24.26 9.33 -11.30
C VAL A 163 25.09 10.12 -12.30
N ASN A 164 26.40 10.21 -12.06
CA ASN A 164 27.32 10.78 -13.03
C ASN A 164 27.82 9.66 -13.97
N LEU A 165 27.36 9.69 -15.22
CA LEU A 165 27.82 8.77 -16.25
C LEU A 165 29.05 9.37 -16.95
N PHE A 166 30.20 8.75 -16.76
CA PHE A 166 31.41 9.07 -17.49
C PHE A 166 31.61 8.06 -18.62
N GLN A 167 31.67 8.55 -19.85
CA GLN A 167 32.09 7.72 -20.99
C GLN A 167 33.59 7.70 -21.01
N GLY A 168 34.23 6.54 -20.84
CA GLY A 168 35.65 6.30 -20.96
C GLY A 168 35.93 5.13 -21.91
N ARG A 169 37.06 5.20 -22.65
CA ARG A 169 37.59 4.00 -23.29
C ARG A 169 38.53 3.32 -22.30
N VAL A 170 38.30 2.03 -22.06
CA VAL A 170 39.21 1.14 -21.35
C VAL A 170 40.22 0.59 -22.36
#